data_69b8a170749c348187f2dd80dbd38312
#
_entry.id   69b8a170749c348187f2dd80dbd38312
#
_cell.length_a   1.000
_cell.length_b   1.000
_cell.length_c   1.000
_cell.angle_alpha   90.00
_cell.angle_beta   90.00
_cell.angle_gamma   90.00
#
_symmetry.space_group_name_H-M   'P 1'
#
loop_
_entity.id
_entity.type
_entity.pdbx_description
1 polymer ?
#
loop_
_entity_poly.entity_id
_entity_poly.type
_entity_poly.pdbx_seq_one_letter_code
_entity_poly.pdbx_strand_id
1 'polypeptide(L)'
;MAFVTRCLILAAGRFDPVTLARAALSDREPRLDVFELACALSADVLDFQDVDAARSPLVRATHRALGPSAALALLGAERAARYDAILTTGEDIGIPLAARLRLVRDRPSHTMIAHTLFPVKKRIFFSVGRVDGCIDRFLCYATSEERNLVERLSVPAGRVQRIAYHADQRFFRPFEAPPEPDLICSAGQLLRDYPTLIEAVRGAPIRLRIAAGSPWIAADLKPGTPLPSNVEWGKYSRFDLRALYARSAVCVVPIQENDYQTGISTILEMMAMGKCVIATRTRGQTDTLVDGVNGIYVPPGDPAALRAAIVRALDRPEETARIGAAARRYIEENATLDLFVERVAAATLGSPAKDEAPRLAQ
;
A
#
# COMPACT_ATOMS: atom_id res chain seq x y z
N MET A 1 36.48 -12.32 -4.12
CA MET A 1 35.66 -11.79 -3.01
C MET A 1 34.47 -11.08 -3.67
N ALA A 2 33.24 -11.56 -3.47
CA ALA A 2 32.05 -10.83 -3.91
C ALA A 2 31.96 -9.54 -3.05
N PHE A 3 31.93 -8.38 -3.69
CA PHE A 3 31.69 -7.12 -2.99
C PHE A 3 30.26 -7.17 -2.44
N VAL A 4 30.13 -7.12 -1.13
CA VAL A 4 28.81 -7.00 -0.48
C VAL A 4 28.33 -5.56 -0.71
N THR A 5 27.26 -5.40 -1.49
CA THR A 5 26.62 -4.12 -1.74
C THR A 5 26.07 -3.57 -0.42
N ARG A 6 26.52 -2.40 0.00
CA ARG A 6 26.02 -1.72 1.21
C ARG A 6 24.77 -0.93 0.86
N CYS A 7 23.66 -1.32 1.43
CA CYS A 7 22.37 -0.71 1.16
C CYS A 7 21.88 0.15 2.32
N LEU A 8 21.15 1.23 2.01
CA LEU A 8 20.45 2.07 2.96
C LEU A 8 18.98 2.16 2.57
N ILE A 9 18.08 1.97 3.53
CA ILE A 9 16.65 2.22 3.36
C ILE A 9 16.27 3.49 4.11
N LEU A 10 15.59 4.43 3.43
CA LEU A 10 14.95 5.58 4.06
C LEU A 10 13.45 5.34 4.11
N ALA A 11 12.92 5.14 5.31
CA ALA A 11 11.54 4.74 5.52
C ALA A 11 10.70 5.82 6.20
N ALA A 12 9.54 6.14 5.60
CA ALA A 12 8.60 7.12 6.15
C ALA A 12 7.84 6.53 7.33
N GLY A 13 8.20 6.90 8.54
CA GLY A 13 7.53 6.44 9.76
C GLY A 13 8.41 6.57 10.99
N ARG A 14 7.93 6.04 12.09
CA ARG A 14 8.68 5.76 13.31
C ARG A 14 8.46 4.30 13.65
N PHE A 15 9.50 3.52 13.60
CA PHE A 15 9.41 2.08 13.76
C PHE A 15 10.18 1.64 15.00
N ASP A 16 9.54 0.87 15.86
CA ASP A 16 10.24 0.11 16.90
C ASP A 16 10.44 -1.34 16.39
N PRO A 17 11.62 -1.68 15.86
CA PRO A 17 11.86 -2.97 15.25
C PRO A 17 11.69 -4.12 16.22
N VAL A 18 12.03 -3.93 17.49
CA VAL A 18 11.95 -4.99 18.51
C VAL A 18 10.49 -5.30 18.84
N THR A 19 9.68 -4.26 19.11
CA THR A 19 8.27 -4.42 19.41
C THR A 19 7.50 -4.99 18.22
N LEU A 20 7.75 -4.49 17.01
CA LEU A 20 7.05 -4.93 15.81
C LEU A 20 7.42 -6.36 15.42
N ALA A 21 8.70 -6.72 15.49
CA ALA A 21 9.13 -8.11 15.24
C ALA A 21 8.52 -9.08 16.25
N ARG A 22 8.48 -8.71 17.54
CA ARG A 22 7.84 -9.52 18.59
C ARG A 22 6.34 -9.69 18.34
N ALA A 23 5.64 -8.61 17.94
CA ALA A 23 4.22 -8.66 17.63
C ALA A 23 3.92 -9.54 16.40
N ALA A 24 4.78 -9.49 15.37
CA ALA A 24 4.68 -10.38 14.22
C ALA A 24 4.95 -11.84 14.56
N LEU A 25 5.98 -12.13 15.35
CA LEU A 25 6.28 -13.50 15.82
C LEU A 25 5.18 -14.08 16.71
N SER A 26 4.45 -13.25 17.46
CA SER A 26 3.31 -13.67 18.28
C SER A 26 1.97 -13.65 17.52
N ASP A 27 1.98 -13.49 16.20
CA ASP A 27 0.80 -13.46 15.32
C ASP A 27 -0.22 -12.36 15.70
N ARG A 28 0.27 -11.23 16.23
CA ARG A 28 -0.55 -10.06 16.61
C ARG A 28 -0.56 -8.97 15.56
N GLU A 29 0.54 -8.83 14.81
CA GLU A 29 0.71 -7.86 13.73
C GLU A 29 1.29 -8.56 12.48
N PRO A 30 1.03 -8.06 11.27
CA PRO A 30 1.72 -8.52 10.08
C PRO A 30 3.20 -8.16 10.13
N ARG A 31 4.03 -8.91 9.40
CA ARG A 31 5.42 -8.54 9.13
C ARG A 31 5.44 -7.20 8.37
N LEU A 32 6.43 -6.37 8.67
CA LEU A 32 6.61 -5.09 7.97
C LEU A 32 7.59 -5.25 6.81
N ASP A 33 7.17 -4.78 5.66
CA ASP A 33 7.94 -4.77 4.42
C ASP A 33 9.32 -4.12 4.57
N VAL A 34 9.41 -3.01 5.31
CA VAL A 34 10.68 -2.31 5.57
C VAL A 34 11.71 -3.22 6.25
N PHE A 35 11.29 -4.04 7.22
CA PHE A 35 12.22 -4.94 7.93
C PHE A 35 12.56 -6.17 7.12
N GLU A 36 11.60 -6.73 6.38
CA GLU A 36 11.86 -7.82 5.46
C GLU A 36 12.84 -7.39 4.35
N LEU A 37 12.67 -6.16 3.83
CA LEU A 37 13.59 -5.55 2.87
C LEU A 37 14.97 -5.30 3.48
N ALA A 38 15.04 -4.81 4.72
CA ALA A 38 16.31 -4.61 5.41
C ALA A 38 17.08 -5.93 5.58
N CYS A 39 16.38 -7.00 5.95
CA CYS A 39 16.97 -8.34 6.03
C CYS A 39 17.44 -8.82 4.66
N ALA A 40 16.61 -8.72 3.61
CA ALA A 40 16.93 -9.22 2.28
C ALA A 40 18.12 -8.47 1.63
N LEU A 41 18.23 -7.17 1.90
CA LEU A 41 19.29 -6.30 1.37
C LEU A 41 20.52 -6.20 2.31
N SER A 42 20.47 -6.78 3.51
CA SER A 42 21.44 -6.52 4.60
C SER A 42 21.64 -5.01 4.78
N ALA A 43 20.55 -4.25 4.76
CA ALA A 43 20.54 -2.79 4.72
C ALA A 43 20.42 -2.16 6.10
N ASP A 44 21.07 -1.01 6.26
CA ASP A 44 20.75 -0.10 7.34
C ASP A 44 19.41 0.59 7.05
N VAL A 45 18.64 0.89 8.10
CA VAL A 45 17.37 1.63 7.99
C VAL A 45 17.49 2.94 8.73
N LEU A 46 17.04 4.04 8.10
CA LEU A 46 16.80 5.32 8.75
C LEU A 46 15.33 5.67 8.67
N ASP A 47 14.79 6.15 9.76
CA ASP A 47 13.41 6.59 9.88
C ASP A 47 13.29 7.97 10.56
N PHE A 48 12.08 8.37 10.94
CA PHE A 48 11.87 9.67 11.60
C PHE A 48 12.42 9.72 13.04
N GLN A 49 12.71 8.57 13.69
CA GLN A 49 13.38 8.57 14.99
C GLN A 49 14.85 8.99 14.83
N ASP A 50 15.51 8.58 13.74
CA ASP A 50 16.88 9.03 13.42
C ASP A 50 16.95 10.52 13.15
N VAL A 51 15.88 11.10 12.54
CA VAL A 51 15.76 12.55 12.37
C VAL A 51 15.64 13.25 13.73
N ASP A 52 14.81 12.73 14.62
CA ASP A 52 14.62 13.28 15.97
C ASP A 52 15.94 13.22 16.80
N ALA A 53 16.73 12.15 16.62
CA ALA A 53 18.01 11.93 17.27
C ALA A 53 19.19 12.63 16.57
N ALA A 54 18.99 13.25 15.40
CA ALA A 54 20.07 13.82 14.61
C ALA A 54 20.79 14.98 15.31
N ARG A 55 22.14 14.91 15.32
CA ARG A 55 22.98 15.97 15.87
C ARG A 55 23.24 17.08 14.85
N SER A 56 23.09 16.84 13.55
CA SER A 56 23.30 17.83 12.48
C SER A 56 22.37 19.04 12.65
N PRO A 57 22.90 20.27 12.83
CA PRO A 57 22.09 21.47 12.91
C PRO A 57 21.24 21.70 11.65
N LEU A 58 21.77 21.30 10.49
CA LEU A 58 21.08 21.43 9.21
C LEU A 58 19.88 20.49 9.11
N VAL A 59 20.01 19.25 9.53
CA VAL A 59 18.89 18.28 9.60
C VAL A 59 17.79 18.80 10.53
N ARG A 60 18.15 19.32 11.70
CA ARG A 60 17.17 19.90 12.66
C ARG A 60 16.48 21.15 12.11
N ALA A 61 17.22 22.02 11.43
CA ALA A 61 16.63 23.19 10.78
C ALA A 61 15.68 22.79 9.63
N THR A 62 16.09 21.81 8.82
CA THR A 62 15.25 21.26 7.75
C THR A 62 13.99 20.61 8.31
N HIS A 63 14.09 19.85 9.42
CA HIS A 63 12.93 19.25 10.07
C HIS A 63 11.90 20.31 10.50
N ARG A 64 12.35 21.42 11.12
CA ARG A 64 11.46 22.52 11.54
C ARG A 64 10.80 23.24 10.38
N ALA A 65 11.54 23.45 9.27
CA ALA A 65 11.08 24.24 8.14
C ALA A 65 10.26 23.44 7.12
N LEU A 66 10.63 22.19 6.84
CA LEU A 66 10.12 21.38 5.72
C LEU A 66 9.54 20.02 6.15
N GLY A 67 9.60 19.71 7.44
CA GLY A 67 9.07 18.48 7.99
C GLY A 67 10.04 17.28 7.97
N PRO A 68 9.59 16.14 8.52
CA PRO A 68 10.46 14.97 8.76
C PRO A 68 10.96 14.31 7.48
N SER A 69 10.16 14.23 6.42
CA SER A 69 10.55 13.58 5.17
C SER A 69 11.73 14.29 4.49
N ALA A 70 11.70 15.62 4.42
CA ALA A 70 12.81 16.41 3.88
C ALA A 70 14.08 16.32 4.74
N ALA A 71 13.91 16.25 6.07
CA ALA A 71 15.01 16.08 7.01
C ALA A 71 15.64 14.69 6.91
N LEU A 72 14.83 13.64 6.74
CA LEU A 72 15.29 12.26 6.54
C LEU A 72 16.08 12.14 5.23
N ALA A 73 15.60 12.75 4.16
CA ALA A 73 16.30 12.81 2.88
C ALA A 73 17.68 13.50 3.01
N LEU A 74 17.75 14.59 3.77
CA LEU A 74 19.03 15.27 4.04
C LEU A 74 19.97 14.40 4.88
N LEU A 75 19.47 13.75 5.94
CA LEU A 75 20.24 12.82 6.78
C LEU A 75 20.78 11.64 5.95
N GLY A 76 19.97 11.08 5.05
CA GLY A 76 20.37 10.05 4.11
C GLY A 76 21.48 10.56 3.15
N ALA A 77 21.35 11.78 2.64
CA ALA A 77 22.37 12.39 1.77
C ALA A 77 23.71 12.63 2.52
N GLU A 78 23.68 13.05 3.79
CA GLU A 78 24.90 13.18 4.63
C GLU A 78 25.63 11.84 4.83
N ARG A 79 24.91 10.72 4.75
CA ARG A 79 25.43 9.37 4.92
C ARG A 79 25.70 8.64 3.60
N ALA A 80 25.29 9.20 2.47
CA ALA A 80 25.26 8.54 1.16
C ALA A 80 26.59 7.92 0.73
N ALA A 81 27.71 8.58 1.01
CA ALA A 81 29.06 8.09 0.65
C ALA A 81 29.46 6.75 1.32
N ARG A 82 28.67 6.25 2.26
CA ARG A 82 28.92 4.96 2.95
C ARG A 82 28.23 3.79 2.27
N TYR A 83 27.36 4.05 1.29
CA TYR A 83 26.47 3.07 0.68
C TYR A 83 26.66 3.02 -0.83
N ASP A 84 26.34 1.89 -1.40
CA ASP A 84 26.40 1.64 -2.84
C ASP A 84 25.00 1.79 -3.47
N ALA A 85 23.94 1.54 -2.67
CA ALA A 85 22.54 1.68 -3.08
C ALA A 85 21.68 2.29 -1.97
N ILE A 86 20.70 3.10 -2.35
CA ILE A 86 19.69 3.66 -1.45
C ILE A 86 18.29 3.33 -2.00
N LEU A 87 17.43 2.82 -1.12
CA LEU A 87 16.01 2.64 -1.36
C LEU A 87 15.21 3.67 -0.57
N THR A 88 14.30 4.40 -1.22
CA THR A 88 13.33 5.27 -0.53
C THR A 88 11.93 4.69 -0.66
N THR A 89 11.22 4.58 0.49
CA THR A 89 9.89 3.96 0.56
C THR A 89 8.77 4.88 0.09
N GLY A 90 9.09 6.06 -0.41
CA GLY A 90 8.10 7.00 -0.95
C GLY A 90 8.73 8.21 -1.61
N GLU A 91 7.98 8.86 -2.48
CA GLU A 91 8.40 10.06 -3.20
C GLU A 91 8.62 11.28 -2.31
N ASP A 92 7.95 11.34 -1.15
CA ASP A 92 8.10 12.45 -0.19
C ASP A 92 9.50 12.50 0.43
N ILE A 93 10.21 11.37 0.43
CA ILE A 93 11.62 11.26 0.82
C ILE A 93 12.49 11.22 -0.44
N GLY A 94 12.09 10.45 -1.45
CA GLY A 94 12.91 10.17 -2.62
C GLY A 94 13.20 11.40 -3.48
N ILE A 95 12.22 12.28 -3.69
CA ILE A 95 12.41 13.51 -4.45
C ILE A 95 13.39 14.48 -3.75
N PRO A 96 13.23 14.82 -2.45
CA PRO A 96 14.23 15.63 -1.75
C PRO A 96 15.61 14.99 -1.69
N LEU A 97 15.69 13.64 -1.54
CA LEU A 97 16.97 12.92 -1.57
C LEU A 97 17.64 13.09 -2.95
N ALA A 98 16.93 12.85 -4.04
CA ALA A 98 17.46 12.96 -5.39
C ALA A 98 18.00 14.37 -5.67
N ALA A 99 17.30 15.41 -5.18
CA ALA A 99 17.79 16.79 -5.27
C ALA A 99 19.13 16.99 -4.55
N ARG A 100 19.38 16.30 -3.44
CA ARG A 100 20.64 16.36 -2.68
C ARG A 100 21.74 15.51 -3.30
N LEU A 101 21.40 14.32 -3.81
CA LEU A 101 22.35 13.42 -4.47
C LEU A 101 22.99 14.04 -5.72
N ARG A 102 22.36 15.02 -6.36
CA ARG A 102 22.99 15.81 -7.45
C ARG A 102 24.30 16.49 -7.05
N LEU A 103 24.47 16.77 -5.76
CA LEU A 103 25.64 17.45 -5.21
C LEU A 103 26.71 16.45 -4.69
N VAL A 104 26.39 15.16 -4.72
CA VAL A 104 27.27 14.08 -4.25
C VAL A 104 28.02 13.52 -5.45
N ARG A 105 29.35 13.62 -5.42
CA ARG A 105 30.23 12.94 -6.39
C ARG A 105 30.23 11.45 -6.08
N ASP A 106 30.16 10.62 -7.12
CA ASP A 106 30.11 9.14 -6.97
C ASP A 106 28.96 8.68 -6.05
N ARG A 107 27.76 9.25 -6.31
CA ARG A 107 26.56 8.94 -5.54
C ARG A 107 26.15 7.46 -5.64
N PRO A 108 25.55 6.90 -4.57
CA PRO A 108 24.96 5.57 -4.64
C PRO A 108 23.82 5.51 -5.69
N SER A 109 23.52 4.32 -6.17
CA SER A 109 22.30 4.09 -6.96
C SER A 109 21.07 4.38 -6.10
N HIS A 110 20.03 4.97 -6.70
CA HIS A 110 18.81 5.34 -5.99
C HIS A 110 17.60 4.68 -6.62
N THR A 111 16.96 3.79 -5.87
CA THR A 111 15.66 3.21 -6.19
C THR A 111 14.58 3.90 -5.36
N MET A 112 13.51 4.37 -6.01
CA MET A 112 12.40 5.04 -5.34
C MET A 112 11.09 4.28 -5.56
N ILE A 113 10.38 3.99 -4.49
CA ILE A 113 8.98 3.56 -4.57
C ILE A 113 8.12 4.81 -4.77
N ALA A 114 7.41 4.85 -5.89
CA ALA A 114 6.51 5.94 -6.26
C ALA A 114 5.06 5.50 -6.03
N HIS A 115 4.42 6.02 -4.97
CA HIS A 115 3.02 5.74 -4.67
C HIS A 115 2.09 6.59 -5.52
N THR A 116 2.40 7.89 -5.66
CA THR A 116 1.65 8.81 -6.53
C THR A 116 2.42 10.09 -6.81
N LEU A 117 2.63 10.37 -8.09
CA LEU A 117 3.20 11.64 -8.59
C LEU A 117 2.16 12.47 -9.35
N PHE A 118 0.85 12.13 -9.25
CA PHE A 118 -0.24 12.92 -9.85
C PHE A 118 -0.40 14.33 -9.29
N PRO A 119 -0.22 14.61 -7.97
CA PRO A 119 -0.40 15.94 -7.44
C PRO A 119 0.50 16.97 -8.12
N VAL A 120 -0.09 18.11 -8.54
CA VAL A 120 0.60 19.18 -9.30
C VAL A 120 1.87 19.65 -8.60
N LYS A 121 1.84 19.82 -7.29
CA LYS A 121 3.01 20.21 -6.49
C LYS A 121 4.17 19.23 -6.66
N LYS A 122 3.92 17.91 -6.56
CA LYS A 122 4.95 16.87 -6.72
C LYS A 122 5.53 16.89 -8.15
N ARG A 123 4.67 17.06 -9.16
CA ARG A 123 5.08 17.15 -10.58
C ARG A 123 5.97 18.36 -10.83
N ILE A 124 5.64 19.52 -10.30
CA ILE A 124 6.46 20.74 -10.45
C ILE A 124 7.84 20.52 -9.82
N PHE A 125 7.88 20.04 -8.58
CA PHE A 125 9.16 19.75 -7.91
C PHE A 125 10.01 18.74 -8.68
N PHE A 126 9.38 17.70 -9.20
CA PHE A 126 10.04 16.68 -10.00
C PHE A 126 10.64 17.27 -11.29
N SER A 127 9.86 18.03 -12.06
CA SER A 127 10.27 18.57 -13.37
C SER A 127 11.22 19.74 -13.25
N VAL A 128 10.94 20.73 -12.38
CA VAL A 128 11.79 21.92 -12.20
C VAL A 128 13.12 21.55 -11.57
N GLY A 129 13.12 20.62 -10.64
CA GLY A 129 14.34 20.13 -9.97
C GLY A 129 15.23 19.29 -10.87
N ARG A 130 14.76 18.78 -12.01
CA ARG A 130 15.47 17.79 -12.86
C ARG A 130 16.04 16.65 -12.00
N VAL A 131 15.26 16.21 -11.01
CA VAL A 131 15.70 15.23 -10.01
C VAL A 131 15.65 13.80 -10.54
N ASP A 132 14.95 13.59 -11.65
CA ASP A 132 14.84 12.32 -12.36
C ASP A 132 16.21 11.71 -12.70
N GLY A 133 17.20 12.55 -13.03
CA GLY A 133 18.58 12.12 -13.29
C GLY A 133 19.30 11.49 -12.09
N CYS A 134 18.79 11.65 -10.88
CA CYS A 134 19.34 11.07 -9.64
C CYS A 134 18.46 10.00 -9.03
N ILE A 135 17.48 9.49 -9.78
CA ILE A 135 16.68 8.31 -9.44
C ILE A 135 16.92 7.29 -10.54
N ASP A 136 17.65 6.25 -10.24
CA ASP A 136 18.07 5.27 -11.22
C ASP A 136 16.93 4.29 -11.55
N ARG A 137 16.02 4.03 -10.59
CA ARG A 137 14.87 3.16 -10.77
C ARG A 137 13.64 3.67 -10.01
N PHE A 138 12.50 3.63 -10.70
CA PHE A 138 11.18 3.93 -10.15
C PHE A 138 10.38 2.64 -10.04
N LEU A 139 9.89 2.34 -8.85
CA LEU A 139 8.96 1.23 -8.61
C LEU A 139 7.57 1.82 -8.40
N CYS A 140 6.58 1.37 -9.14
CA CYS A 140 5.19 1.79 -8.99
C CYS A 140 4.26 0.57 -8.94
N TYR A 141 3.02 0.78 -8.46
CA TYR A 141 2.09 -0.32 -8.19
C TYR A 141 0.95 -0.39 -9.21
N ALA A 142 0.70 0.69 -9.93
CA ALA A 142 -0.44 0.81 -10.82
C ALA A 142 -0.02 1.18 -12.26
N THR A 143 -0.74 0.65 -13.24
CA THR A 143 -0.58 1.01 -14.65
C THR A 143 -0.80 2.50 -14.90
N SER A 144 -1.71 3.13 -14.14
CA SER A 144 -1.94 4.57 -14.19
C SER A 144 -0.71 5.37 -13.78
N GLU A 145 0.03 4.94 -12.74
CA GLU A 145 1.25 5.60 -12.29
C GLU A 145 2.43 5.32 -13.22
N GLU A 146 2.55 4.10 -13.77
CA GLU A 146 3.53 3.77 -14.81
C GLU A 146 3.39 4.70 -16.01
N ARG A 147 2.16 4.88 -16.54
CA ARG A 147 1.86 5.82 -17.62
C ARG A 147 2.17 7.26 -17.23
N ASN A 148 1.82 7.67 -16.02
CA ASN A 148 2.11 9.02 -15.53
C ASN A 148 3.63 9.30 -15.52
N LEU A 149 4.43 8.36 -15.03
CA LEU A 149 5.90 8.46 -15.03
C LEU A 149 6.47 8.57 -16.45
N VAL A 150 6.05 7.68 -17.35
CA VAL A 150 6.61 7.61 -18.71
C VAL A 150 6.07 8.72 -19.60
N GLU A 151 4.74 8.90 -19.68
CA GLU A 151 4.12 9.78 -20.67
C GLU A 151 4.05 11.24 -20.22
N ARG A 152 3.79 11.50 -18.91
CA ARG A 152 3.62 12.87 -18.41
C ARG A 152 4.87 13.44 -17.79
N LEU A 153 5.68 12.63 -17.14
CA LEU A 153 6.92 13.05 -16.49
C LEU A 153 8.16 12.75 -17.33
N SER A 154 8.00 12.10 -18.48
CA SER A 154 9.05 11.76 -19.43
C SER A 154 10.20 10.95 -18.82
N VAL A 155 9.92 10.13 -17.82
CA VAL A 155 10.88 9.19 -17.26
C VAL A 155 11.13 8.09 -18.30
N PRO A 156 12.37 7.77 -18.64
CA PRO A 156 12.67 6.67 -19.57
C PRO A 156 12.04 5.36 -19.10
N ALA A 157 11.29 4.68 -19.96
CA ALA A 157 10.56 3.45 -19.60
C ALA A 157 11.47 2.37 -18.99
N GLY A 158 12.73 2.25 -19.42
CA GLY A 158 13.70 1.30 -18.85
C GLY A 158 14.09 1.59 -17.40
N ARG A 159 13.70 2.74 -16.83
CA ARG A 159 13.88 3.06 -15.41
C ARG A 159 12.60 2.89 -14.59
N VAL A 160 11.47 2.62 -15.21
CA VAL A 160 10.19 2.41 -14.53
C VAL A 160 9.88 0.92 -14.52
N GLN A 161 9.58 0.40 -13.35
CA GLN A 161 9.19 -0.99 -13.17
C GLN A 161 7.90 -1.04 -12.36
N ARG A 162 6.87 -1.67 -12.93
CA ARG A 162 5.63 -1.94 -12.20
C ARG A 162 5.75 -3.25 -11.44
N ILE A 163 5.47 -3.21 -10.14
CA ILE A 163 5.43 -4.37 -9.25
C ILE A 163 4.06 -4.45 -8.59
N ALA A 164 3.61 -5.67 -8.27
CA ALA A 164 2.39 -5.80 -7.46
C ALA A 164 2.66 -5.31 -6.04
N TYR A 165 1.71 -4.56 -5.46
CA TYR A 165 1.70 -4.31 -4.02
C TYR A 165 1.39 -5.61 -3.27
N HIS A 166 1.50 -5.64 -1.95
CA HIS A 166 1.52 -6.89 -1.20
C HIS A 166 0.55 -6.92 -0.02
N ALA A 167 0.27 -8.16 0.43
CA ALA A 167 -0.21 -8.45 1.76
C ALA A 167 0.71 -9.48 2.44
N ASP A 168 0.83 -9.42 3.77
CA ASP A 168 1.48 -10.50 4.50
C ASP A 168 0.54 -11.72 4.56
N GLN A 169 0.72 -12.62 3.62
CA GLN A 169 -0.08 -13.84 3.45
C GLN A 169 0.05 -14.84 4.61
N ARG A 170 1.06 -14.67 5.48
CA ARG A 170 1.25 -15.49 6.68
C ARG A 170 0.38 -14.98 7.82
N PHE A 171 0.21 -13.67 7.93
CA PHE A 171 -0.68 -13.06 8.89
C PHE A 171 -2.13 -13.08 8.39
N PHE A 172 -2.40 -12.53 7.21
CA PHE A 172 -3.72 -12.57 6.57
C PHE A 172 -3.88 -13.92 5.84
N ARG A 173 -4.43 -14.89 6.53
CA ARG A 173 -4.69 -16.25 6.04
C ARG A 173 -6.10 -16.69 6.37
N PRO A 174 -6.72 -17.57 5.55
CA PRO A 174 -8.05 -18.11 5.84
C PRO A 174 -8.11 -18.81 7.19
N PHE A 175 -9.26 -18.71 7.85
CA PHE A 175 -9.60 -19.50 9.03
C PHE A 175 -10.56 -20.65 8.63
N GLU A 176 -10.53 -21.73 9.38
CA GLU A 176 -11.42 -22.90 9.15
C GLU A 176 -12.88 -22.63 9.52
N ALA A 177 -13.14 -21.63 10.38
CA ALA A 177 -14.51 -21.30 10.80
C ALA A 177 -15.32 -20.71 9.63
N PRO A 178 -16.56 -21.18 9.41
CA PRO A 178 -17.44 -20.63 8.39
C PRO A 178 -17.78 -19.16 8.71
N PRO A 179 -17.96 -18.31 7.67
CA PRO A 179 -18.37 -16.92 7.87
C PRO A 179 -19.83 -16.85 8.36
N GLU A 180 -20.14 -15.74 9.03
CA GLU A 180 -21.52 -15.39 9.40
C GLU A 180 -22.26 -14.91 8.13
N PRO A 181 -23.38 -15.55 7.76
CA PRO A 181 -23.96 -15.40 6.42
C PRO A 181 -24.52 -14.00 6.13
N ASP A 182 -24.87 -13.23 7.15
CA ASP A 182 -25.43 -11.87 7.05
C ASP A 182 -24.40 -10.77 7.42
N LEU A 183 -23.17 -11.14 7.78
CA LEU A 183 -22.14 -10.19 8.15
C LEU A 183 -21.29 -9.80 6.95
N ILE A 184 -21.22 -8.51 6.69
CA ILE A 184 -20.24 -7.91 5.78
C ILE A 184 -19.35 -6.91 6.52
N CYS A 185 -18.14 -6.69 6.01
CA CYS A 185 -17.24 -5.69 6.58
C CYS A 185 -16.61 -4.78 5.54
N SER A 186 -16.15 -3.65 6.03
CA SER A 186 -15.33 -2.70 5.27
C SER A 186 -14.24 -2.12 6.15
N ALA A 187 -13.10 -1.72 5.56
CA ALA A 187 -11.99 -1.16 6.32
C ALA A 187 -11.26 -0.03 5.56
N GLY A 188 -10.49 0.76 6.36
CA GLY A 188 -9.65 1.84 5.85
C GLY A 188 -10.31 3.22 5.94
N GLN A 189 -9.52 4.27 5.63
CA GLN A 189 -9.96 5.66 5.81
C GLN A 189 -9.83 6.52 4.54
N LEU A 190 -8.68 6.40 3.86
CA LEU A 190 -8.38 7.29 2.75
C LEU A 190 -9.34 7.08 1.58
N LEU A 191 -10.06 8.14 1.20
CA LEU A 191 -11.00 8.18 0.08
C LEU A 191 -12.04 7.05 0.09
N ARG A 192 -12.50 6.63 1.29
CA ARG A 192 -13.61 5.68 1.41
C ARG A 192 -14.94 6.37 1.21
N ASP A 193 -15.81 5.75 0.42
CA ASP A 193 -17.19 6.18 0.21
C ASP A 193 -18.15 5.42 1.13
N TYR A 194 -17.97 5.59 2.44
CA TYR A 194 -18.85 4.99 3.44
C TYR A 194 -20.30 5.46 3.36
N PRO A 195 -20.62 6.73 3.01
CA PRO A 195 -22.00 7.11 2.80
C PRO A 195 -22.75 6.24 1.79
N THR A 196 -22.13 5.94 0.64
CA THR A 196 -22.71 5.05 -0.38
C THR A 196 -22.90 3.63 0.16
N LEU A 197 -21.92 3.09 0.92
CA LEU A 197 -22.02 1.75 1.51
C LEU A 197 -23.13 1.69 2.58
N ILE A 198 -23.22 2.68 3.45
CA ILE A 198 -24.26 2.74 4.49
C ILE A 198 -25.65 2.80 3.87
N GLU A 199 -25.82 3.59 2.81
CA GLU A 199 -27.08 3.67 2.08
C GLU A 199 -27.42 2.35 1.38
N ALA A 200 -26.42 1.66 0.82
CA ALA A 200 -26.60 0.35 0.19
C ALA A 200 -27.18 -0.70 1.15
N VAL A 201 -26.84 -0.66 2.44
CA VAL A 201 -27.32 -1.64 3.43
C VAL A 201 -28.48 -1.15 4.30
N ARG A 202 -28.91 0.11 4.12
CA ARG A 202 -30.01 0.71 4.92
C ARG A 202 -31.28 -0.13 4.80
N GLY A 203 -31.81 -0.56 5.94
CA GLY A 203 -33.04 -1.34 6.01
C GLY A 203 -32.98 -2.76 5.44
N ALA A 204 -31.78 -3.23 5.06
CA ALA A 204 -31.58 -4.62 4.65
C ALA A 204 -31.26 -5.53 5.86
N PRO A 205 -31.56 -6.83 5.81
CA PRO A 205 -31.20 -7.80 6.84
C PRO A 205 -29.68 -8.17 6.73
N ILE A 206 -28.83 -7.15 6.67
CA ILE A 206 -27.39 -7.28 6.49
C ILE A 206 -26.72 -6.52 7.63
N ARG A 207 -25.82 -7.15 8.36
CA ARG A 207 -25.00 -6.51 9.38
C ARG A 207 -23.70 -5.98 8.76
N LEU A 208 -23.45 -4.69 8.89
CA LEU A 208 -22.23 -4.04 8.41
C LEU A 208 -21.33 -3.66 9.59
N ARG A 209 -20.06 -4.08 9.52
CA ARG A 209 -19.00 -3.62 10.42
C ARG A 209 -18.00 -2.77 9.63
N ILE A 210 -17.81 -1.52 10.04
CA ILE A 210 -16.83 -0.60 9.45
C ILE A 210 -15.64 -0.47 10.40
N ALA A 211 -14.50 -0.98 9.96
CA ALA A 211 -13.22 -0.83 10.66
C ALA A 211 -12.48 0.40 10.09
N ALA A 212 -12.78 1.57 10.63
CA ALA A 212 -12.14 2.81 10.21
C ALA A 212 -11.39 3.44 11.37
N GLY A 213 -10.11 3.28 11.33
CA GLY A 213 -9.15 3.87 12.26
C GLY A 213 -7.76 3.49 11.79
N SER A 214 -6.95 4.47 11.42
CA SER A 214 -5.55 4.25 11.07
C SER A 214 -4.68 5.12 11.95
N PRO A 215 -3.60 4.59 12.52
CA PRO A 215 -2.64 5.42 13.24
C PRO A 215 -1.96 6.46 12.34
N TRP A 216 -2.05 6.30 11.01
CA TRP A 216 -1.43 7.16 10.00
C TRP A 216 -2.29 8.35 9.56
N ILE A 217 -3.59 8.34 9.89
CA ILE A 217 -4.54 9.39 9.49
C ILE A 217 -5.29 9.84 10.73
N ALA A 218 -5.04 11.07 11.16
CA ALA A 218 -5.63 11.68 12.35
C ALA A 218 -7.15 11.98 12.24
N ALA A 219 -7.76 11.79 11.08
CA ALA A 219 -9.16 12.11 10.85
C ALA A 219 -10.06 10.89 11.11
N ASP A 220 -10.90 10.98 12.12
CA ASP A 220 -12.02 10.06 12.32
C ASP A 220 -13.08 10.34 11.24
N LEU A 221 -13.10 9.55 10.17
CA LEU A 221 -14.16 9.63 9.17
C LEU A 221 -15.43 9.03 9.76
N LYS A 222 -16.22 9.88 10.41
CA LYS A 222 -17.56 9.51 10.85
C LYS A 222 -18.57 10.03 9.83
N PRO A 223 -19.59 9.22 9.48
CA PRO A 223 -20.73 9.76 8.75
C PRO A 223 -21.35 10.90 9.57
N GLY A 224 -21.67 12.02 8.95
CA GLY A 224 -22.32 13.16 9.60
C GLY A 224 -23.78 12.89 10.03
N THR A 225 -24.30 11.68 9.78
CA THR A 225 -25.67 11.25 10.09
C THR A 225 -25.66 10.07 11.04
N PRO A 226 -26.71 9.88 11.87
CA PRO A 226 -26.87 8.71 12.73
C PRO A 226 -26.78 7.42 11.92
N LEU A 227 -26.01 6.47 12.41
CA LEU A 227 -25.86 5.17 11.76
C LEU A 227 -27.18 4.36 11.85
N PRO A 228 -27.57 3.65 10.79
CA PRO A 228 -28.63 2.64 10.88
C PRO A 228 -28.30 1.58 11.94
N SER A 229 -29.33 0.98 12.54
CA SER A 229 -29.18 -0.01 13.62
C SER A 229 -28.39 -1.27 13.21
N ASN A 230 -28.31 -1.56 11.92
CA ASN A 230 -27.55 -2.67 11.35
C ASN A 230 -26.10 -2.33 10.98
N VAL A 231 -25.64 -1.11 11.29
CA VAL A 231 -24.28 -0.63 10.98
C VAL A 231 -23.53 -0.31 12.27
N GLU A 232 -22.38 -0.92 12.45
CA GLU A 232 -21.43 -0.60 13.53
C GLU A 232 -20.11 -0.07 12.98
N TRP A 233 -19.58 0.94 13.65
CA TRP A 233 -18.33 1.61 13.30
C TRP A 233 -17.38 1.59 14.49
N GLY A 234 -16.14 1.15 14.27
CA GLY A 234 -15.15 1.05 15.34
C GLY A 234 -13.70 1.03 14.87
N LYS A 235 -12.80 1.17 15.85
CA LYS A 235 -11.36 0.96 15.66
C LYS A 235 -11.03 -0.48 16.00
N TYR A 236 -10.18 -1.10 15.19
CA TYR A 236 -9.77 -2.48 15.34
C TYR A 236 -8.24 -2.56 15.37
N SER A 237 -7.68 -3.42 16.20
CA SER A 237 -6.29 -3.85 16.06
C SER A 237 -6.13 -4.67 14.76
N ARG A 238 -4.91 -4.87 14.30
CA ARG A 238 -4.69 -5.74 13.13
C ARG A 238 -5.19 -7.16 13.35
N PHE A 239 -5.01 -7.67 14.57
CA PHE A 239 -5.50 -8.97 14.97
C PHE A 239 -7.04 -9.06 14.91
N ASP A 240 -7.75 -8.08 15.48
CA ASP A 240 -9.21 -8.04 15.47
C ASP A 240 -9.76 -7.79 14.06
N LEU A 241 -9.06 -6.99 13.25
CA LEU A 241 -9.40 -6.75 11.86
C LEU A 241 -9.33 -8.04 11.03
N ARG A 242 -8.28 -8.82 11.21
CA ARG A 242 -8.15 -10.15 10.61
C ARG A 242 -9.30 -11.09 11.01
N ALA A 243 -9.66 -11.10 12.30
CA ALA A 243 -10.78 -11.86 12.80
C ALA A 243 -12.13 -11.38 12.21
N LEU A 244 -12.30 -10.06 12.04
CA LEU A 244 -13.47 -9.49 11.38
C LEU A 244 -13.55 -9.94 9.90
N TYR A 245 -12.44 -9.88 9.17
CA TYR A 245 -12.40 -10.38 7.79
C TYR A 245 -12.79 -11.86 7.72
N ALA A 246 -12.25 -12.69 8.62
CA ALA A 246 -12.55 -14.11 8.65
C ALA A 246 -14.04 -14.40 8.85
N ARG A 247 -14.69 -13.70 9.78
CA ARG A 247 -16.12 -13.87 10.11
C ARG A 247 -17.06 -13.32 9.04
N SER A 248 -16.62 -12.36 8.23
CA SER A 248 -17.48 -11.73 7.21
C SER A 248 -17.72 -12.66 6.03
N ALA A 249 -18.97 -12.75 5.56
CA ALA A 249 -19.32 -13.48 4.35
C ALA A 249 -18.73 -12.80 3.10
N VAL A 250 -18.77 -11.46 3.08
CA VAL A 250 -18.28 -10.63 1.99
C VAL A 250 -17.54 -9.41 2.56
N CYS A 251 -16.50 -8.98 1.88
CA CYS A 251 -15.77 -7.78 2.22
C CYS A 251 -16.04 -6.69 1.17
N VAL A 252 -16.20 -5.43 1.61
CA VAL A 252 -16.55 -4.32 0.72
C VAL A 252 -15.50 -3.21 0.88
N VAL A 253 -14.99 -2.70 -0.22
CA VAL A 253 -14.06 -1.55 -0.24
C VAL A 253 -14.65 -0.45 -1.11
N PRO A 254 -15.53 0.40 -0.54
CA PRO A 254 -16.14 1.52 -1.25
C PRO A 254 -15.09 2.63 -1.40
N ILE A 255 -14.84 3.07 -2.62
CA ILE A 255 -13.82 4.06 -2.94
C ILE A 255 -14.44 5.22 -3.71
N GLN A 256 -14.13 6.45 -3.30
CA GLN A 256 -14.46 7.65 -4.05
C GLN A 256 -13.67 7.69 -5.36
N GLU A 257 -14.26 8.24 -6.44
CA GLU A 257 -13.58 8.35 -7.73
C GLU A 257 -12.25 9.10 -7.61
N ASN A 258 -11.18 8.48 -8.07
CA ASN A 258 -9.83 9.05 -8.06
C ASN A 258 -8.90 8.32 -9.03
N ASP A 259 -7.72 8.93 -9.28
CA ASP A 259 -6.72 8.40 -10.21
C ASP A 259 -5.65 7.51 -9.51
N TYR A 260 -5.77 7.29 -8.21
CA TYR A 260 -4.80 6.53 -7.42
C TYR A 260 -5.28 5.10 -7.15
N GLN A 261 -4.36 4.18 -6.90
CA GLN A 261 -4.69 2.83 -6.44
C GLN A 261 -5.07 2.82 -4.95
N THR A 262 -6.08 3.64 -4.60
CA THR A 262 -6.53 3.80 -3.22
C THR A 262 -7.18 2.51 -2.72
N GLY A 263 -6.88 2.14 -1.48
CA GLY A 263 -7.48 0.96 -0.85
C GLY A 263 -6.80 -0.35 -1.17
N ILE A 264 -5.74 -0.35 -1.95
CA ILE A 264 -5.05 -1.55 -2.39
C ILE A 264 -4.62 -2.45 -1.22
N SER A 265 -4.04 -1.91 -0.15
CA SER A 265 -3.64 -2.71 1.02
C SER A 265 -4.82 -3.49 1.60
N THR A 266 -5.96 -2.80 1.80
CA THR A 266 -7.18 -3.40 2.34
C THR A 266 -7.73 -4.48 1.41
N ILE A 267 -7.75 -4.23 0.09
CA ILE A 267 -8.18 -5.21 -0.91
C ILE A 267 -7.32 -6.47 -0.83
N LEU A 268 -5.99 -6.30 -0.83
CA LEU A 268 -5.05 -7.42 -0.80
C LEU A 268 -5.10 -8.19 0.53
N GLU A 269 -5.28 -7.50 1.68
CA GLU A 269 -5.51 -8.15 2.98
C GLU A 269 -6.75 -9.05 2.95
N MET A 270 -7.87 -8.54 2.44
CA MET A 270 -9.12 -9.30 2.31
C MET A 270 -9.00 -10.46 1.31
N MET A 271 -8.33 -10.24 0.17
CA MET A 271 -8.04 -11.29 -0.81
C MET A 271 -7.14 -12.37 -0.21
N ALA A 272 -6.13 -11.98 0.58
CA ALA A 272 -5.26 -12.91 1.31
C ALA A 272 -6.02 -13.77 2.32
N MET A 273 -7.11 -13.27 2.89
CA MET A 273 -8.02 -14.03 3.73
C MET A 273 -8.95 -14.97 2.94
N GLY A 274 -8.83 -15.05 1.62
CA GLY A 274 -9.71 -15.84 0.77
C GLY A 274 -11.13 -15.30 0.68
N LYS A 275 -11.32 -13.98 0.87
CA LYS A 275 -12.64 -13.36 0.83
C LYS A 275 -12.98 -12.82 -0.56
N CYS A 276 -14.25 -12.96 -0.92
CA CYS A 276 -14.80 -12.21 -2.04
C CYS A 276 -14.81 -10.72 -1.67
N VAL A 277 -14.13 -9.91 -2.48
CA VAL A 277 -14.05 -8.47 -2.30
C VAL A 277 -14.91 -7.77 -3.34
N ILE A 278 -15.86 -6.95 -2.87
CA ILE A 278 -16.60 -6.02 -3.72
C ILE A 278 -15.92 -4.66 -3.58
N ALA A 279 -15.37 -4.15 -4.67
CA ALA A 279 -14.66 -2.87 -4.69
C ALA A 279 -15.25 -1.91 -5.72
N THR A 280 -15.15 -0.61 -5.46
CA THR A 280 -15.49 0.41 -6.44
C THR A 280 -14.47 0.42 -7.58
N ARG A 281 -14.91 0.37 -8.82
CA ARG A 281 -14.06 0.51 -10.00
C ARG A 281 -13.80 1.99 -10.26
N THR A 282 -12.65 2.49 -9.81
CA THR A 282 -12.19 3.86 -10.09
C THR A 282 -11.14 3.84 -11.20
N ARG A 283 -10.78 5.01 -11.74
CA ARG A 283 -9.71 5.13 -12.75
C ARG A 283 -8.36 4.63 -12.25
N GLY A 284 -8.10 4.76 -10.93
CA GLY A 284 -6.86 4.29 -10.31
C GLY A 284 -6.87 2.85 -9.84
N GLN A 285 -8.04 2.19 -9.77
CA GLN A 285 -8.21 0.84 -9.22
C GLN A 285 -8.65 -0.15 -10.31
N THR A 286 -7.71 -0.59 -11.13
CA THR A 286 -7.97 -1.47 -12.28
C THR A 286 -7.02 -2.66 -12.40
N ASP A 287 -5.96 -2.72 -11.60
CA ASP A 287 -4.84 -3.66 -11.83
C ASP A 287 -4.86 -4.90 -10.92
N THR A 288 -5.79 -5.00 -9.97
CA THR A 288 -5.76 -6.06 -8.95
C THR A 288 -6.91 -7.05 -9.08
N LEU A 289 -8.11 -6.54 -9.35
CA LEU A 289 -9.29 -7.38 -9.49
C LEU A 289 -9.63 -7.62 -10.96
N VAL A 290 -10.07 -8.86 -11.24
CA VAL A 290 -10.77 -9.24 -12.47
C VAL A 290 -12.20 -9.53 -12.08
N ASP A 291 -13.14 -8.75 -12.64
CA ASP A 291 -14.54 -8.79 -12.25
C ASP A 291 -15.16 -10.18 -12.45
N GLY A 292 -15.86 -10.68 -11.43
CA GLY A 292 -16.45 -12.01 -11.40
C GLY A 292 -15.46 -13.18 -11.30
N VAL A 293 -14.15 -12.93 -11.31
CA VAL A 293 -13.09 -13.95 -11.23
C VAL A 293 -12.47 -13.99 -9.84
N ASN A 294 -11.80 -12.93 -9.41
CA ASN A 294 -11.13 -12.82 -8.11
C ASN A 294 -11.65 -11.65 -7.24
N GLY A 295 -12.74 -11.02 -7.66
CA GLY A 295 -13.44 -9.94 -6.98
C GLY A 295 -14.62 -9.46 -7.80
N ILE A 296 -15.33 -8.48 -7.30
CA ILE A 296 -16.50 -7.87 -7.97
C ILE A 296 -16.30 -6.37 -8.01
N TYR A 297 -16.50 -5.76 -9.18
CA TYR A 297 -16.50 -4.33 -9.33
C TYR A 297 -17.91 -3.74 -9.35
N VAL A 298 -18.05 -2.57 -8.73
CA VAL A 298 -19.26 -1.74 -8.80
C VAL A 298 -18.89 -0.31 -9.21
N PRO A 299 -19.80 0.44 -9.86
CA PRO A 299 -19.54 1.83 -10.18
C PRO A 299 -19.42 2.70 -8.91
N PRO A 300 -18.68 3.84 -8.97
CA PRO A 300 -18.56 4.77 -7.85
C PRO A 300 -19.87 5.52 -7.58
N GLY A 301 -20.17 5.77 -6.30
CA GLY A 301 -21.32 6.56 -5.87
C GLY A 301 -22.70 5.96 -6.18
N ASP A 302 -22.78 4.65 -6.46
CA ASP A 302 -24.04 3.97 -6.79
C ASP A 302 -24.44 2.98 -5.67
N PRO A 303 -25.27 3.40 -4.70
CA PRO A 303 -25.69 2.53 -3.61
C PRO A 303 -26.61 1.39 -4.09
N ALA A 304 -27.34 1.56 -5.21
CA ALA A 304 -28.22 0.51 -5.72
C ALA A 304 -27.40 -0.63 -6.37
N ALA A 305 -26.40 -0.31 -7.20
CA ALA A 305 -25.49 -1.29 -7.76
C ALA A 305 -24.68 -1.99 -6.66
N LEU A 306 -24.22 -1.26 -5.65
CA LEU A 306 -23.49 -1.83 -4.53
C LEU A 306 -24.38 -2.79 -3.71
N ARG A 307 -25.63 -2.40 -3.42
CA ARG A 307 -26.62 -3.29 -2.76
C ARG A 307 -26.85 -4.54 -3.58
N ALA A 308 -27.09 -4.43 -4.88
CA ALA A 308 -27.33 -5.58 -5.75
C ALA A 308 -26.14 -6.56 -5.75
N ALA A 309 -24.92 -6.05 -5.78
CA ALA A 309 -23.70 -6.87 -5.71
C ALA A 309 -23.57 -7.58 -4.35
N ILE A 310 -23.83 -6.87 -3.23
CA ILE A 310 -23.78 -7.46 -1.88
C ILE A 310 -24.84 -8.57 -1.74
N VAL A 311 -26.08 -8.28 -2.08
CA VAL A 311 -27.19 -9.26 -1.98
C VAL A 311 -26.87 -10.47 -2.84
N ARG A 312 -26.49 -10.29 -4.10
CA ARG A 312 -26.10 -11.40 -4.98
C ARG A 312 -25.00 -12.26 -4.37
N ALA A 313 -23.98 -11.64 -3.77
CA ALA A 313 -22.88 -12.37 -3.16
C ALA A 313 -23.32 -13.15 -1.91
N LEU A 314 -24.24 -12.61 -1.10
CA LEU A 314 -24.79 -13.31 0.07
C LEU A 314 -25.73 -14.44 -0.34
N ASP A 315 -26.54 -14.26 -1.39
CA ASP A 315 -27.48 -15.28 -1.89
C ASP A 315 -26.80 -16.43 -2.65
N ARG A 316 -25.51 -16.25 -3.04
CA ARG A 316 -24.74 -17.24 -3.80
C ARG A 316 -23.42 -17.61 -3.11
N PRO A 317 -23.48 -18.25 -1.94
CA PRO A 317 -22.29 -18.50 -1.12
C PRO A 317 -21.23 -19.35 -1.83
N GLU A 318 -21.61 -20.29 -2.69
CA GLU A 318 -20.68 -21.11 -3.46
C GLU A 318 -19.92 -20.30 -4.52
N GLU A 319 -20.61 -19.42 -5.26
CA GLU A 319 -19.98 -18.50 -6.23
C GLU A 319 -19.04 -17.55 -5.49
N THR A 320 -19.48 -17.02 -4.37
CA THR A 320 -18.71 -16.12 -3.49
C THR A 320 -17.45 -16.78 -2.94
N ALA A 321 -17.55 -18.02 -2.49
CA ALA A 321 -16.41 -18.80 -2.03
C ALA A 321 -15.42 -19.10 -3.17
N ARG A 322 -15.91 -19.40 -4.38
CA ARG A 322 -15.07 -19.61 -5.57
C ARG A 322 -14.27 -18.35 -5.91
N ILE A 323 -14.92 -17.16 -5.90
CA ILE A 323 -14.26 -15.87 -6.13
C ILE A 323 -13.21 -15.61 -5.05
N GLY A 324 -13.53 -15.84 -3.78
CA GLY A 324 -12.61 -15.70 -2.66
C GLY A 324 -11.38 -16.62 -2.77
N ALA A 325 -11.58 -17.87 -3.17
CA ALA A 325 -10.49 -18.81 -3.42
C ALA A 325 -9.58 -18.35 -4.58
N ALA A 326 -10.16 -17.80 -5.65
CA ALA A 326 -9.39 -17.23 -6.74
C ALA A 326 -8.63 -15.95 -6.31
N ALA A 327 -9.23 -15.13 -5.43
CA ALA A 327 -8.57 -13.98 -4.82
C ALA A 327 -7.32 -14.43 -4.01
N ARG A 328 -7.45 -15.46 -3.20
CA ARG A 328 -6.33 -16.00 -2.41
C ARG A 328 -5.21 -16.53 -3.32
N ARG A 329 -5.53 -17.30 -4.37
CA ARG A 329 -4.54 -17.78 -5.34
C ARG A 329 -3.79 -16.62 -6.00
N TYR A 330 -4.50 -15.55 -6.39
CA TYR A 330 -3.85 -14.36 -6.93
C TYR A 330 -2.80 -13.78 -5.98
N ILE A 331 -3.11 -13.69 -4.67
CA ILE A 331 -2.15 -13.24 -3.67
C ILE A 331 -0.94 -14.15 -3.63
N GLU A 332 -1.15 -15.47 -3.52
CA GLU A 332 -0.07 -16.47 -3.41
C GLU A 332 0.87 -16.45 -4.62
N GLU A 333 0.33 -16.22 -5.80
CA GLU A 333 1.08 -16.22 -7.05
C GLU A 333 1.74 -14.87 -7.36
N ASN A 334 1.17 -13.74 -6.88
CA ASN A 334 1.55 -12.43 -7.41
C ASN A 334 1.87 -11.36 -6.38
N ALA A 335 1.25 -11.42 -5.17
CA ALA A 335 1.19 -10.27 -4.27
C ALA A 335 1.46 -10.63 -2.79
N THR A 336 2.29 -11.64 -2.55
CA THR A 336 2.78 -11.93 -1.20
C THR A 336 3.82 -10.91 -0.78
N LEU A 337 3.99 -10.72 0.53
CA LEU A 337 5.09 -9.90 1.06
C LEU A 337 6.46 -10.46 0.63
N ASP A 338 6.60 -11.78 0.59
CA ASP A 338 7.87 -12.41 0.20
C ASP A 338 8.24 -12.10 -1.26
N LEU A 339 7.28 -12.19 -2.21
CA LEU A 339 7.48 -11.80 -3.62
C LEU A 339 7.75 -10.30 -3.78
N PHE A 340 7.07 -9.47 -3.00
CA PHE A 340 7.31 -8.02 -3.01
C PHE A 340 8.75 -7.71 -2.59
N VAL A 341 9.22 -8.30 -1.49
CA VAL A 341 10.59 -8.14 -0.99
C VAL A 341 11.61 -8.60 -2.04
N GLU A 342 11.40 -9.76 -2.67
CA GLU A 342 12.28 -10.26 -3.72
C GLU A 342 12.39 -9.26 -4.89
N ARG A 343 11.25 -8.76 -5.39
CA ARG A 343 11.19 -7.81 -6.52
C ARG A 343 11.86 -6.47 -6.21
N VAL A 344 11.57 -5.90 -5.04
CA VAL A 344 12.16 -4.62 -4.61
C VAL A 344 13.66 -4.77 -4.36
N ALA A 345 14.09 -5.86 -3.74
CA ALA A 345 15.51 -6.11 -3.49
C ALA A 345 16.27 -6.30 -4.82
N ALA A 346 15.76 -7.10 -5.75
CA ALA A 346 16.35 -7.28 -7.08
C ALA A 346 16.48 -5.95 -7.82
N ALA A 347 15.41 -5.13 -7.81
CA ALA A 347 15.42 -3.81 -8.40
C ALA A 347 16.47 -2.89 -7.76
N THR A 348 16.59 -2.89 -6.44
CA THR A 348 17.54 -2.05 -5.70
C THR A 348 19.00 -2.43 -6.00
N LEU A 349 19.27 -3.72 -6.18
CA LEU A 349 20.59 -4.25 -6.51
C LEU A 349 20.95 -4.21 -8.00
N GLY A 350 20.05 -3.67 -8.85
CA GLY A 350 20.28 -3.56 -10.30
C GLY A 350 20.14 -4.88 -11.07
N SER A 351 19.62 -5.92 -10.42
CA SER A 351 19.33 -7.19 -11.06
C SER A 351 18.06 -7.11 -11.92
N PRO A 352 17.96 -7.78 -13.07
CA PRO A 352 16.70 -7.87 -13.80
C PRO A 352 15.67 -8.59 -12.93
N ALA A 353 14.48 -8.00 -12.76
CA ALA A 353 13.39 -8.66 -12.08
C ALA A 353 12.95 -9.88 -12.89
N LYS A 354 12.76 -11.01 -12.22
CA LYS A 354 12.35 -12.27 -12.87
C LYS A 354 10.95 -12.23 -13.46
N ASP A 355 10.05 -11.35 -12.95
CA ASP A 355 8.67 -11.20 -13.43
C ASP A 355 8.15 -9.77 -13.25
N GLU A 356 7.60 -9.18 -14.30
CA GLU A 356 6.72 -8.01 -14.19
C GLU A 356 5.40 -8.44 -13.54
N ALA A 357 4.75 -7.52 -12.78
CA ALA A 357 3.41 -7.79 -12.29
C ALA A 357 2.48 -8.16 -13.46
N PRO A 358 1.64 -9.18 -13.33
CA PRO A 358 0.79 -9.63 -14.42
C PRO A 358 -0.07 -8.48 -14.93
N ARG A 359 -0.07 -8.27 -16.26
CA ARG A 359 -1.06 -7.42 -16.91
C ARG A 359 -2.34 -8.23 -16.95
N LEU A 360 -3.28 -7.92 -16.05
CA LEU A 360 -4.61 -8.53 -16.13
C LEU A 360 -5.22 -8.11 -17.45
N ALA A 361 -5.67 -9.08 -18.25
CA ALA A 361 -6.43 -8.81 -19.47
C ALA A 361 -7.69 -8.00 -19.07
N GLN A 362 -7.83 -6.83 -19.69
CA GLN A 362 -8.95 -5.90 -19.44
C GLN A 362 -10.25 -6.46 -20.01
#